data_b4ea884e33e987caf18a8671960797e1
#
_entry.id   b4ea884e33e987caf18a8671960797e1
#
_cell.length_a   1.000
_cell.length_b   1.000
_cell.length_c   1.000
_cell.angle_alpha   90.00
_cell.angle_beta   90.00
_cell.angle_gamma   90.00
#
_symmetry.space_group_name_H-M   'P 1'
#
loop_
_entity.id
_entity.type
_entity.pdbx_description
1 polymer ?
#
loop_
_entity_poly.entity_id
_entity_poly.type
_entity_poly.pdbx_seq_one_letter_code
_entity_poly.pdbx_strand_id
1 'polypeptide(L)'
;MKRLFLFVLIVFALPLLLSPFTSLILTNSLRDHSYREIIMHVVALKETKGLKSNTEITKRLFLFTSKNTLLNPGDLLPYEEKALGYLINGLVYCDYAADILATLCAHKGMPSRYCMLKDKDGVSPHTATEVFLNGKWRFFDAAEICYYTLQSGELATLEDLSGNPDLILGHRRMRKIKEASADEYKGKSDWYRRMFPVLQEPQRSKSKMRRITPFDRIGFFYYSVFKAGFLRIYQDAYLSIKTRGMDTEEKIYYLARNYQLVHRTDESVKAYNDLIRLYPQGQYADKTILFLAFIYMDQKGDYLKAIDVLQSLVHRPKLIYEKYALYYIGKCYQALNRNQEAKEYFDQSGLFVKLDPSLAN
;
A
#
# COMPACT_ATOMS: atom_id res chain seq x y z
N MET A 1 6.27 -47.67 -24.97
CA MET A 1 7.38 -46.85 -24.42
C MET A 1 7.27 -45.36 -24.77
N LYS A 2 7.20 -44.95 -26.04
CA LYS A 2 7.15 -43.51 -26.42
C LYS A 2 5.98 -42.72 -25.77
N ARG A 3 4.78 -43.33 -25.69
CA ARG A 3 3.61 -42.65 -25.05
C ARG A 3 3.77 -42.52 -23.53
N LEU A 4 4.37 -43.51 -22.85
CA LEU A 4 4.66 -43.43 -21.43
C LEU A 4 5.74 -42.40 -21.14
N PHE A 5 6.79 -42.35 -21.95
CA PHE A 5 7.85 -41.35 -21.85
C PHE A 5 7.28 -39.93 -22.08
N LEU A 6 6.43 -39.73 -23.09
CA LEU A 6 5.77 -38.46 -23.35
C LEU A 6 4.85 -38.08 -22.17
N PHE A 7 4.11 -39.02 -21.62
CA PHE A 7 3.28 -38.80 -20.44
C PHE A 7 4.09 -38.36 -19.22
N VAL A 8 5.20 -39.05 -18.94
CA VAL A 8 6.13 -38.70 -17.85
C VAL A 8 6.73 -37.32 -18.10
N LEU A 9 7.13 -37.01 -19.33
CA LEU A 9 7.65 -35.70 -19.69
C LEU A 9 6.62 -34.59 -19.48
N ILE A 10 5.37 -34.77 -19.93
CA ILE A 10 4.28 -33.80 -19.75
C ILE A 10 3.91 -33.65 -18.26
N VAL A 11 3.81 -34.74 -17.52
CA VAL A 11 3.34 -34.71 -16.12
C VAL A 11 4.41 -34.18 -15.16
N PHE A 12 5.69 -34.44 -15.42
CA PHE A 12 6.78 -34.07 -14.50
C PHE A 12 7.68 -32.93 -15.03
N ALA A 13 8.05 -32.95 -16.31
CA ALA A 13 8.96 -31.95 -16.84
C ALA A 13 8.25 -30.63 -17.17
N LEU A 14 7.03 -30.68 -17.71
CA LEU A 14 6.29 -29.48 -18.06
C LEU A 14 5.93 -28.60 -16.84
N PRO A 15 5.47 -29.15 -15.69
CA PRO A 15 5.28 -28.37 -14.47
C PRO A 15 6.57 -27.78 -13.94
N LEU A 16 7.69 -28.50 -14.01
CA LEU A 16 9.00 -27.99 -13.63
C LEU A 16 9.45 -26.83 -14.54
N LEU A 17 9.29 -26.98 -15.86
CA LEU A 17 9.63 -25.94 -16.84
C LEU A 17 8.74 -24.68 -16.71
N LEU A 18 7.47 -24.87 -16.33
CA LEU A 18 6.54 -23.77 -16.08
C LEU A 18 6.61 -23.25 -14.63
N SER A 19 7.45 -23.83 -13.79
CA SER A 19 7.60 -23.41 -12.40
C SER A 19 8.08 -21.96 -12.31
N PRO A 20 7.58 -21.17 -11.33
CA PRO A 20 8.15 -19.86 -11.03
C PRO A 20 9.66 -19.89 -10.78
N PHE A 21 10.22 -21.01 -10.34
CA PHE A 21 11.67 -21.17 -10.15
C PHE A 21 12.46 -21.06 -11.46
N THR A 22 11.89 -21.46 -12.60
CA THR A 22 12.56 -21.28 -13.90
C THR A 22 12.70 -19.80 -14.25
N SER A 23 11.77 -18.94 -13.80
CA SER A 23 11.88 -17.50 -14.01
C SER A 23 13.12 -16.90 -13.33
N LEU A 24 13.61 -17.53 -12.23
CA LEU A 24 14.79 -17.03 -11.52
C LEU A 24 16.10 -17.13 -12.34
N ILE A 25 16.16 -18.08 -13.26
CA ILE A 25 17.34 -18.34 -14.11
C ILE A 25 17.20 -17.78 -15.53
N LEU A 26 16.02 -17.27 -15.88
CA LEU A 26 15.78 -16.64 -17.17
C LEU A 26 16.24 -15.17 -17.18
N THR A 27 15.52 -14.30 -17.88
CA THR A 27 15.87 -12.88 -17.93
C THR A 27 15.51 -12.15 -16.63
N ASN A 28 16.25 -11.09 -16.31
CA ASN A 28 15.96 -10.23 -15.15
C ASN A 28 14.50 -9.71 -15.18
N SER A 29 14.02 -9.32 -16.36
CA SER A 29 12.66 -8.81 -16.55
C SER A 29 11.59 -9.85 -16.19
N LEU A 30 11.75 -11.09 -16.63
CA LEU A 30 10.79 -12.16 -16.34
C LEU A 30 10.85 -12.58 -14.87
N ARG A 31 12.05 -12.64 -14.30
CA ARG A 31 12.26 -12.92 -12.88
C ARG A 31 11.57 -11.89 -12.00
N ASP A 32 11.83 -10.61 -12.26
CA ASP A 32 11.29 -9.51 -11.47
C ASP A 32 9.76 -9.40 -11.68
N HIS A 33 9.25 -9.67 -12.89
CA HIS A 33 7.81 -9.74 -13.14
C HIS A 33 7.15 -10.87 -12.34
N SER A 34 7.66 -12.10 -12.45
CA SER A 34 7.07 -13.26 -11.76
C SER A 34 7.08 -13.09 -10.24
N TYR A 35 8.20 -12.61 -9.68
CA TYR A 35 8.31 -12.34 -8.26
C TYR A 35 7.28 -11.31 -7.80
N ARG A 36 7.19 -10.18 -8.49
CA ARG A 36 6.25 -9.11 -8.16
C ARG A 36 4.81 -9.62 -8.13
N GLU A 37 4.37 -10.31 -9.19
CA GLU A 37 2.99 -10.78 -9.29
C GLU A 37 2.67 -11.80 -8.18
N ILE A 38 3.59 -12.71 -7.86
CA ILE A 38 3.40 -13.68 -6.76
C ILE A 38 3.32 -12.95 -5.41
N ILE A 39 4.22 -12.02 -5.12
CA ILE A 39 4.21 -11.30 -3.84
C ILE A 39 2.95 -10.44 -3.70
N MET A 40 2.56 -9.70 -4.73
CA MET A 40 1.34 -8.88 -4.69
C MET A 40 0.09 -9.76 -4.48
N HIS A 41 0.04 -10.95 -5.09
CA HIS A 41 -1.03 -11.92 -4.84
C HIS A 41 -1.04 -12.40 -3.39
N VAL A 42 0.12 -12.75 -2.84
CA VAL A 42 0.25 -13.21 -1.45
C VAL A 42 -0.16 -12.10 -0.47
N VAL A 43 0.26 -10.86 -0.70
CA VAL A 43 -0.14 -9.68 0.09
C VAL A 43 -1.67 -9.55 0.08
N ALA A 44 -2.28 -9.53 -1.11
CA ALA A 44 -3.72 -9.40 -1.24
C ALA A 44 -4.48 -10.51 -0.49
N LEU A 45 -4.00 -11.76 -0.55
CA LEU A 45 -4.61 -12.88 0.16
C LEU A 45 -4.46 -12.76 1.69
N LYS A 46 -3.28 -12.41 2.18
CA LYS A 46 -3.01 -12.32 3.62
C LYS A 46 -3.77 -11.17 4.27
N GLU A 47 -3.75 -10.01 3.63
CA GLU A 47 -4.45 -8.82 4.14
C GLU A 47 -5.98 -8.99 4.16
N THR A 48 -6.52 -9.83 3.31
CA THR A 48 -7.98 -10.02 3.20
C THR A 48 -8.45 -11.38 3.71
N LYS A 49 -7.61 -12.06 4.51
CA LYS A 49 -7.95 -13.38 5.06
C LYS A 49 -9.24 -13.30 5.89
N GLY A 50 -10.19 -14.19 5.58
CA GLY A 50 -11.47 -14.27 6.28
C GLY A 50 -12.56 -13.33 5.75
N LEU A 51 -12.22 -12.32 4.96
CA LEU A 51 -13.20 -11.41 4.36
C LEU A 51 -13.87 -12.05 3.15
N LYS A 52 -15.18 -11.86 3.01
CA LYS A 52 -16.01 -12.43 1.92
C LYS A 52 -16.58 -11.36 0.98
N SER A 53 -16.89 -10.19 1.52
CA SER A 53 -17.49 -9.10 0.75
C SER A 53 -16.41 -8.36 -0.06
N ASN A 54 -16.62 -8.17 -1.36
CA ASN A 54 -15.73 -7.38 -2.21
C ASN A 54 -15.55 -5.95 -1.71
N THR A 55 -16.59 -5.37 -1.09
CA THR A 55 -16.52 -4.04 -0.49
C THR A 55 -15.57 -4.02 0.71
N GLU A 56 -15.67 -4.98 1.62
CA GLU A 56 -14.79 -5.09 2.80
C GLU A 56 -13.34 -5.40 2.37
N ILE A 57 -13.17 -6.31 1.40
CA ILE A 57 -11.88 -6.62 0.80
C ILE A 57 -11.24 -5.35 0.24
N THR A 58 -11.98 -4.57 -0.54
CA THR A 58 -11.46 -3.32 -1.13
C THR A 58 -11.10 -2.30 -0.06
N LYS A 59 -11.97 -2.10 0.95
CA LYS A 59 -11.68 -1.20 2.08
C LYS A 59 -10.42 -1.64 2.85
N ARG A 60 -10.25 -2.93 3.08
CA ARG A 60 -9.05 -3.47 3.75
C ARG A 60 -7.78 -3.24 2.92
N LEU A 61 -7.81 -3.51 1.61
CA LEU A 61 -6.69 -3.25 0.72
C LEU A 61 -6.38 -1.75 0.58
N PHE A 62 -7.41 -0.91 0.59
CA PHE A 62 -7.27 0.54 0.63
C PHE A 62 -6.54 0.99 1.90
N LEU A 63 -6.96 0.54 3.08
CA LEU A 63 -6.30 0.86 4.35
C LEU A 63 -4.86 0.36 4.40
N PHE A 64 -4.62 -0.86 3.91
CA PHE A 64 -3.28 -1.41 3.78
C PHE A 64 -2.40 -0.53 2.89
N THR A 65 -2.89 -0.14 1.70
CA THR A 65 -2.17 0.73 0.78
C THR A 65 -1.84 2.06 1.44
N SER A 66 -2.84 2.75 1.96
CA SER A 66 -2.69 4.07 2.59
C SER A 66 -1.72 4.07 3.77
N LYS A 67 -1.67 2.98 4.55
CA LYS A 67 -0.74 2.82 5.67
C LYS A 67 0.68 2.54 5.21
N ASN A 68 0.85 1.75 4.17
CA ASN A 68 2.16 1.33 3.67
C ASN A 68 2.77 2.28 2.63
N THR A 69 2.07 3.37 2.30
CA THR A 69 2.51 4.38 1.34
C THR A 69 2.37 5.77 1.94
N LEU A 70 3.49 6.35 2.33
CA LEU A 70 3.53 7.72 2.82
C LEU A 70 3.68 8.67 1.63
N LEU A 71 2.89 9.72 1.57
CA LEU A 71 3.06 10.76 0.55
C LEU A 71 4.43 11.41 0.68
N ASN A 72 5.21 11.36 -0.38
CA ASN A 72 6.51 12.00 -0.45
C ASN A 72 6.38 13.39 -1.08
N PRO A 73 6.73 14.46 -0.36
CA PRO A 73 6.72 15.81 -0.90
C PRO A 73 7.93 16.15 -1.80
N GLY A 74 8.88 15.24 -1.99
CA GLY A 74 10.08 15.51 -2.82
C GLY A 74 11.05 14.33 -2.95
N ASP A 75 11.74 14.29 -4.02
CA ASP A 75 13.09 13.81 -4.38
C ASP A 75 13.50 12.34 -4.29
N LEU A 76 12.76 11.43 -3.69
CA LEU A 76 13.15 10.02 -3.71
C LEU A 76 12.41 9.25 -4.80
N LEU A 77 13.08 8.99 -5.90
CA LEU A 77 12.58 8.12 -6.95
C LEU A 77 12.51 6.67 -6.41
N PRO A 78 11.41 5.94 -6.70
CA PRO A 78 11.32 4.54 -6.31
C PRO A 78 12.31 3.69 -7.11
N TYR A 79 12.81 2.62 -6.49
CA TYR A 79 13.74 1.66 -7.09
C TYR A 79 13.21 0.98 -8.36
N GLU A 80 11.91 0.86 -8.46
CA GLU A 80 11.23 0.18 -9.56
C GLU A 80 9.96 0.95 -9.91
N GLU A 81 9.68 1.07 -11.19
CA GLU A 81 8.49 1.74 -11.72
C GLU A 81 7.22 0.87 -11.64
N LYS A 82 7.00 0.11 -10.54
CA LYS A 82 5.87 -0.83 -10.43
C LYS A 82 5.41 -1.02 -8.98
N ALA A 83 4.16 -1.43 -8.81
CA ALA A 83 3.43 -1.49 -7.55
C ALA A 83 4.20 -2.11 -6.37
N LEU A 84 4.92 -3.23 -6.56
CA LEU A 84 5.70 -3.84 -5.48
C LEU A 84 6.89 -2.98 -5.08
N GLY A 85 7.62 -2.39 -6.04
CA GLY A 85 8.75 -1.50 -5.76
C GLY A 85 8.31 -0.26 -4.99
N TYR A 86 7.14 0.28 -5.32
CA TYR A 86 6.53 1.40 -4.58
C TYR A 86 6.18 1.01 -3.15
N LEU A 87 5.62 -0.18 -2.94
CA LEU A 87 5.33 -0.72 -1.59
C LEU A 87 6.61 -0.94 -0.78
N ILE A 88 7.66 -1.45 -1.40
CA ILE A 88 8.96 -1.66 -0.75
C ILE A 88 9.56 -0.31 -0.36
N ASN A 89 9.54 0.67 -1.24
CA ASN A 89 10.05 2.01 -0.93
C ASN A 89 9.24 2.68 0.20
N GLY A 90 7.92 2.54 0.19
CA GLY A 90 7.03 3.10 1.22
C GLY A 90 6.83 4.62 1.14
N LEU A 91 7.57 5.34 0.29
CA LEU A 91 7.36 6.75 -0.02
C LEU A 91 6.89 6.86 -1.46
N VAL A 92 5.72 7.43 -1.69
CA VAL A 92 5.05 7.38 -3.00
C VAL A 92 4.34 8.70 -3.34
N TYR A 93 4.10 8.89 -4.64
CA TYR A 93 3.16 9.86 -5.15
C TYR A 93 1.75 9.26 -5.30
N CYS A 94 0.75 10.09 -5.59
CA CYS A 94 -0.64 9.65 -5.71
C CYS A 94 -0.85 8.58 -6.80
N ASP A 95 -0.16 8.66 -7.91
CA ASP A 95 -0.23 7.69 -9.01
C ASP A 95 0.30 6.30 -8.60
N TYR A 96 1.36 6.26 -7.78
CA TYR A 96 1.92 5.02 -7.26
C TYR A 96 0.99 4.37 -6.22
N ALA A 97 0.43 5.16 -5.30
CA ALA A 97 -0.57 4.67 -4.35
C ALA A 97 -1.80 4.11 -5.07
N ALA A 98 -2.25 4.79 -6.13
CA ALA A 98 -3.36 4.34 -6.94
C ALA A 98 -3.05 3.02 -7.70
N ASP A 99 -1.84 2.88 -8.28
CA ASP A 99 -1.44 1.63 -8.96
C ASP A 99 -1.32 0.45 -8.00
N ILE A 100 -0.81 0.66 -6.77
CA ILE A 100 -0.74 -0.37 -5.74
C ILE A 100 -2.14 -0.88 -5.40
N LEU A 101 -3.08 0.01 -5.08
CA LEU A 101 -4.45 -0.39 -4.74
C LEU A 101 -5.13 -1.11 -5.90
N ALA A 102 -5.03 -0.57 -7.13
CA ALA A 102 -5.59 -1.21 -8.32
C ALA A 102 -4.99 -2.61 -8.55
N THR A 103 -3.68 -2.77 -8.34
CA THR A 103 -3.00 -4.06 -8.47
C THR A 103 -3.50 -5.06 -7.43
N LEU A 104 -3.57 -4.68 -6.16
CA LEU A 104 -4.05 -5.57 -5.09
C LEU A 104 -5.50 -6.00 -5.31
N CYS A 105 -6.37 -5.08 -5.74
CA CYS A 105 -7.76 -5.39 -6.08
C CYS A 105 -7.86 -6.37 -7.27
N ALA A 106 -7.04 -6.18 -8.31
CA ALA A 106 -6.97 -7.10 -9.46
C ALA A 106 -6.54 -8.52 -9.03
N HIS A 107 -5.60 -8.64 -8.09
CA HIS A 107 -5.18 -9.93 -7.53
C HIS A 107 -6.28 -10.64 -6.72
N LYS A 108 -7.31 -9.91 -6.30
CA LYS A 108 -8.54 -10.46 -5.71
C LYS A 108 -9.66 -10.70 -6.73
N GLY A 109 -9.36 -10.55 -8.02
CA GLY A 109 -10.32 -10.75 -9.11
C GLY A 109 -11.29 -9.60 -9.31
N MET A 110 -11.10 -8.47 -8.65
CA MET A 110 -11.94 -7.28 -8.81
C MET A 110 -11.42 -6.42 -9.96
N PRO A 111 -12.25 -6.10 -10.97
CA PRO A 111 -11.86 -5.13 -11.98
C PRO A 111 -11.49 -3.81 -11.32
N SER A 112 -10.32 -3.31 -11.62
CA SER A 112 -9.76 -2.11 -10.99
C SER A 112 -8.90 -1.34 -11.98
N ARG A 113 -8.87 -0.02 -11.81
CA ARG A 113 -8.12 0.89 -12.64
C ARG A 113 -7.67 2.09 -11.82
N TYR A 114 -6.51 2.64 -12.14
CA TYR A 114 -6.21 3.99 -11.70
C TYR A 114 -6.67 4.99 -12.74
N CYS A 115 -7.14 6.14 -12.31
CA CYS A 115 -7.59 7.23 -13.17
C CYS A 115 -6.83 8.51 -12.82
N MET A 116 -6.23 9.10 -13.84
CA MET A 116 -5.67 10.44 -13.73
C MET A 116 -6.83 11.42 -13.84
N LEU A 117 -7.00 12.24 -12.82
CA LEU A 117 -7.97 13.32 -12.79
C LEU A 117 -7.33 14.54 -13.44
N LYS A 118 -7.91 15.03 -14.52
CA LYS A 118 -7.42 16.19 -15.27
C LYS A 118 -8.25 17.41 -14.97
N ASP A 119 -7.59 18.55 -14.89
CA ASP A 119 -8.24 19.86 -14.91
C ASP A 119 -8.66 20.26 -16.32
N LYS A 120 -9.27 21.44 -16.44
CA LYS A 120 -9.71 22.01 -17.71
C LYS A 120 -8.58 22.24 -18.72
N ASP A 121 -7.35 22.37 -18.24
CA ASP A 121 -6.16 22.60 -19.05
C ASP A 121 -5.48 21.29 -19.46
N GLY A 122 -6.07 20.15 -19.10
CA GLY A 122 -5.57 18.80 -19.41
C GLY A 122 -4.42 18.34 -18.52
N VAL A 123 -4.04 19.12 -17.53
CA VAL A 123 -3.02 18.76 -16.53
C VAL A 123 -3.66 17.81 -15.50
N SER A 124 -2.94 16.75 -15.13
CA SER A 124 -3.41 15.84 -14.07
C SER A 124 -2.74 16.19 -12.74
N PRO A 125 -3.42 16.94 -11.87
CA PRO A 125 -2.88 17.26 -10.55
C PRO A 125 -2.96 16.07 -9.59
N HIS A 126 -3.76 15.04 -9.91
CA HIS A 126 -4.00 13.92 -9.01
C HIS A 126 -4.40 12.63 -9.72
N THR A 127 -4.12 11.52 -9.07
CA THR A 127 -4.50 10.18 -9.54
C THR A 127 -5.16 9.41 -8.39
N ALA A 128 -6.30 8.78 -8.69
CA ALA A 128 -7.07 7.97 -7.77
C ALA A 128 -7.32 6.57 -8.33
N THR A 129 -7.94 5.70 -7.55
CA THR A 129 -8.31 4.34 -7.94
C THR A 129 -9.82 4.22 -8.06
N GLU A 130 -10.28 3.55 -9.10
CA GLU A 130 -11.67 3.08 -9.18
C GLU A 130 -11.69 1.54 -9.17
N VAL A 131 -12.57 0.98 -8.36
CA VAL A 131 -12.80 -0.47 -8.26
C VAL A 131 -14.26 -0.78 -8.61
N PHE A 132 -14.47 -1.77 -9.47
CA PHE A 132 -15.83 -2.16 -9.89
C PHE A 132 -16.49 -3.03 -8.82
N LEU A 133 -17.46 -2.47 -8.11
CA LEU A 133 -18.17 -3.09 -7.00
C LEU A 133 -19.69 -2.91 -7.19
N ASN A 134 -20.43 -3.99 -7.10
CA ASN A 134 -21.89 -3.96 -7.18
C ASN A 134 -22.43 -3.22 -8.43
N GLY A 135 -21.81 -3.50 -9.59
CA GLY A 135 -22.23 -2.95 -10.88
C GLY A 135 -21.77 -1.52 -11.18
N LYS A 136 -21.00 -0.88 -10.29
CA LYS A 136 -20.52 0.51 -10.45
C LYS A 136 -19.04 0.64 -10.16
N TRP A 137 -18.39 1.64 -10.79
CA TRP A 137 -17.02 2.04 -10.49
C TRP A 137 -17.01 2.92 -9.23
N ARG A 138 -16.44 2.43 -8.14
CA ARG A 138 -16.37 3.13 -6.85
C ARG A 138 -15.03 3.81 -6.65
N PHE A 139 -15.06 5.03 -6.16
CA PHE A 139 -13.90 5.90 -6.02
C PHE A 139 -13.15 5.67 -4.71
N PHE A 140 -11.82 5.56 -4.80
CA PHE A 140 -10.91 5.45 -3.66
C PHE A 140 -9.66 6.29 -3.90
N ASP A 141 -9.29 7.09 -2.92
CA ASP A 141 -8.09 7.91 -2.94
C ASP A 141 -7.13 7.43 -1.83
N ALA A 142 -6.24 6.52 -2.19
CA ALA A 142 -5.30 5.94 -1.22
C ALA A 142 -4.23 6.94 -0.77
N ALA A 143 -3.88 7.91 -1.59
CA ALA A 143 -2.91 8.94 -1.26
C ALA A 143 -3.48 9.92 -0.22
N GLU A 144 -4.75 10.30 -0.36
CA GLU A 144 -5.43 11.21 0.56
C GLU A 144 -6.15 10.48 1.70
N ILE A 145 -6.06 9.15 1.73
CA ILE A 145 -6.67 8.29 2.75
C ILE A 145 -8.17 8.56 2.86
N CYS A 146 -8.86 8.63 1.72
CA CYS A 146 -10.30 8.87 1.71
C CYS A 146 -11.04 8.08 0.63
N TYR A 147 -12.25 7.73 0.96
CA TYR A 147 -13.33 7.35 0.07
C TYR A 147 -14.61 7.99 0.59
N TYR A 148 -15.62 8.09 -0.23
CA TYR A 148 -16.85 8.78 0.12
C TYR A 148 -18.02 7.81 0.15
N THR A 149 -18.98 8.10 1.03
CA THR A 149 -20.20 7.29 1.21
C THR A 149 -21.42 8.17 1.00
N LEU A 150 -22.36 7.70 0.20
CA LEU A 150 -23.66 8.34 -0.02
C LEU A 150 -24.52 8.23 1.24
N GLN A 151 -25.61 8.99 1.31
CA GLN A 151 -26.60 8.88 2.39
C GLN A 151 -27.22 7.47 2.48
N SER A 152 -27.28 6.73 1.35
CA SER A 152 -27.74 5.34 1.30
C SER A 152 -26.77 4.35 1.97
N GLY A 153 -25.57 4.76 2.40
CA GLY A 153 -24.50 3.90 2.87
C GLY A 153 -23.64 3.28 1.77
N GLU A 154 -23.97 3.49 0.49
CA GLU A 154 -23.16 3.01 -0.63
C GLU A 154 -21.91 3.85 -0.81
N LEU A 155 -20.84 3.23 -1.33
CA LEU A 155 -19.64 3.95 -1.76
C LEU A 155 -19.96 4.84 -2.96
N ALA A 156 -19.42 6.06 -2.97
CA ALA A 156 -19.61 7.00 -4.06
C ALA A 156 -18.79 6.62 -5.31
N THR A 157 -19.33 6.95 -6.46
CA THR A 157 -18.62 6.97 -7.74
C THR A 157 -17.98 8.35 -7.98
N LEU A 158 -17.14 8.48 -8.98
CA LEU A 158 -16.60 9.78 -9.37
C LEU A 158 -17.71 10.72 -9.87
N GLU A 159 -18.72 10.18 -10.54
CA GLU A 159 -19.92 10.90 -10.99
C GLU A 159 -20.76 11.41 -9.82
N ASP A 160 -20.92 10.61 -8.76
CA ASP A 160 -21.61 11.06 -7.54
C ASP A 160 -20.89 12.24 -6.89
N LEU A 161 -19.55 12.25 -6.91
CA LEU A 161 -18.74 13.34 -6.34
C LEU A 161 -18.86 14.63 -7.18
N SER A 162 -18.86 14.50 -8.51
CA SER A 162 -19.02 15.65 -9.40
C SER A 162 -20.43 16.24 -9.35
N GLY A 163 -21.44 15.38 -9.22
CA GLY A 163 -22.85 15.78 -9.09
C GLY A 163 -23.22 16.33 -7.72
N ASN A 164 -22.45 16.04 -6.69
CA ASN A 164 -22.74 16.49 -5.33
C ASN A 164 -21.45 16.94 -4.59
N PRO A 165 -21.01 18.17 -4.81
CA PRO A 165 -19.81 18.72 -4.15
C PRO A 165 -19.86 18.68 -2.61
N ASP A 166 -21.05 18.68 -2.00
CA ASP A 166 -21.21 18.63 -0.55
C ASP A 166 -20.71 17.31 0.06
N LEU A 167 -20.69 16.22 -0.72
CA LEU A 167 -20.05 14.98 -0.30
C LEU A 167 -18.56 15.16 0.02
N ILE A 168 -17.88 15.95 -0.83
CA ILE A 168 -16.46 16.26 -0.66
C ILE A 168 -16.28 17.25 0.48
N LEU A 169 -17.09 18.33 0.49
CA LEU A 169 -17.03 19.39 1.51
C LEU A 169 -17.51 18.89 2.88
N GLY A 170 -18.48 17.97 2.91
CA GLY A 170 -18.94 17.30 4.12
C GLY A 170 -17.89 16.41 4.77
N HIS A 171 -16.86 16.02 4.01
CA HIS A 171 -15.76 15.27 4.56
C HIS A 171 -15.02 16.09 5.62
N ARG A 172 -14.83 15.55 6.81
CA ARG A 172 -14.32 16.26 8.00
C ARG A 172 -12.99 17.00 7.74
N ARG A 173 -12.15 16.46 6.87
CA ARG A 173 -10.88 17.06 6.44
C ARG A 173 -11.11 18.32 5.61
N MET A 174 -12.05 18.26 4.67
CA MET A 174 -12.38 19.41 3.81
C MET A 174 -13.08 20.54 4.59
N ARG A 175 -13.91 20.19 5.58
CA ARG A 175 -14.55 21.17 6.45
C ARG A 175 -13.53 21.96 7.27
N LYS A 176 -12.55 21.28 7.88
CA LYS A 176 -11.47 21.94 8.64
C LYS A 176 -10.58 22.82 7.76
N ILE A 177 -10.37 22.45 6.49
CA ILE A 177 -9.61 23.27 5.54
C ILE A 177 -10.37 24.55 5.20
N LYS A 178 -11.69 24.47 5.08
CA LYS A 178 -12.56 25.64 4.82
C LYS A 178 -12.63 26.59 6.02
N GLU A 179 -12.52 26.08 7.23
CA GLU A 179 -12.62 26.81 8.51
C GLU A 179 -11.27 27.39 8.98
N ALA A 180 -10.15 26.96 8.42
CA ALA A 180 -8.83 27.43 8.80
C ALA A 180 -8.48 28.76 8.14
N SER A 181 -7.70 29.59 8.85
CA SER A 181 -7.23 30.86 8.32
C SER A 181 -6.33 30.68 7.09
N ALA A 182 -6.36 31.63 6.16
CA ALA A 182 -5.63 31.58 4.89
C ALA A 182 -4.11 31.41 5.08
N ASP A 183 -3.55 31.80 6.23
CA ASP A 183 -2.11 31.73 6.51
C ASP A 183 -1.65 30.37 7.00
N GLU A 184 -2.50 29.62 7.69
CA GLU A 184 -2.20 28.28 8.21
C GLU A 184 -2.12 27.22 7.11
N TYR A 185 -2.69 27.51 5.92
CA TYR A 185 -2.82 26.59 4.80
C TYR A 185 -2.14 27.06 3.50
N LYS A 186 -1.26 28.07 3.57
CA LYS A 186 -0.65 28.69 2.38
C LYS A 186 0.04 27.69 1.41
N GLY A 187 0.52 26.54 1.89
CA GLY A 187 1.09 25.49 1.04
C GLY A 187 0.15 24.32 0.70
N LYS A 188 -0.95 24.15 1.49
CA LYS A 188 -1.93 23.04 1.29
C LYS A 188 -3.19 23.50 0.57
N SER A 189 -3.52 24.82 0.66
CA SER A 189 -4.71 25.40 0.02
C SER A 189 -4.65 25.32 -1.50
N ASP A 190 -3.46 25.40 -2.12
CA ASP A 190 -3.31 25.31 -3.57
C ASP A 190 -3.69 23.93 -4.12
N TRP A 191 -3.35 22.85 -3.40
CA TRP A 191 -3.70 21.50 -3.84
C TRP A 191 -5.23 21.30 -3.82
N TYR A 192 -5.92 21.68 -2.74
CA TYR A 192 -7.37 21.54 -2.63
C TYR A 192 -8.14 22.48 -3.55
N ARG A 193 -7.65 23.69 -3.79
CA ARG A 193 -8.21 24.60 -4.79
C ARG A 193 -8.13 24.03 -6.19
N ARG A 194 -7.08 23.27 -6.51
CA ARG A 194 -6.93 22.59 -7.80
C ARG A 194 -7.79 21.33 -7.89
N MET A 195 -7.90 20.57 -6.79
CA MET A 195 -8.65 19.31 -6.78
C MET A 195 -10.16 19.49 -6.79
N PHE A 196 -10.66 20.52 -6.14
CA PHE A 196 -12.10 20.73 -6.07
C PHE A 196 -12.75 20.91 -7.45
N PRO A 197 -12.23 21.76 -8.35
CA PRO A 197 -12.72 21.87 -9.72
C PRO A 197 -12.56 20.56 -10.51
N VAL A 198 -11.47 19.82 -10.29
CA VAL A 198 -11.20 18.55 -10.97
C VAL A 198 -12.22 17.47 -10.60
N LEU A 199 -12.66 17.44 -9.34
CA LEU A 199 -13.71 16.52 -8.90
C LEU A 199 -15.10 16.96 -9.33
N GLN A 200 -15.33 18.27 -9.55
CA GLN A 200 -16.59 18.78 -10.08
C GLN A 200 -16.79 18.48 -11.58
N GLU A 201 -15.71 18.55 -12.37
CA GLU A 201 -15.74 18.28 -13.80
C GLU A 201 -14.61 17.31 -14.19
N PRO A 202 -14.67 16.04 -13.75
CA PRO A 202 -13.56 15.11 -13.93
C PRO A 202 -13.39 14.72 -15.39
N GLN A 203 -12.37 15.25 -16.04
CA GLN A 203 -11.93 14.76 -17.34
C GLN A 203 -11.05 13.52 -17.12
N ARG A 204 -11.63 12.34 -17.34
CA ARG A 204 -10.87 11.10 -17.25
C ARG A 204 -9.87 10.99 -18.39
N SER A 205 -8.58 10.97 -18.07
CA SER A 205 -7.62 10.44 -19.02
C SER A 205 -7.78 8.91 -19.14
N LYS A 206 -7.19 8.31 -20.17
CA LYS A 206 -7.26 6.87 -20.43
C LYS A 206 -6.94 6.09 -19.14
N SER A 207 -7.98 5.53 -18.52
CA SER A 207 -7.84 4.67 -17.36
C SER A 207 -7.22 3.34 -17.77
N LYS A 208 -6.11 2.96 -17.13
CA LYS A 208 -5.44 1.70 -17.42
C LYS A 208 -5.96 0.62 -16.49
N MET A 209 -6.72 -0.34 -17.04
CA MET A 209 -7.14 -1.52 -16.29
C MET A 209 -5.95 -2.42 -15.98
N ARG A 210 -5.84 -2.82 -14.73
CA ARG A 210 -4.88 -3.85 -14.33
C ARG A 210 -5.38 -5.22 -14.78
N ARG A 211 -4.51 -6.01 -15.41
CA ARG A 211 -4.84 -7.35 -15.90
C ARG A 211 -3.86 -8.36 -15.33
N ILE A 212 -4.41 -9.45 -14.81
CA ILE A 212 -3.65 -10.65 -14.43
C ILE A 212 -3.59 -11.57 -15.66
N THR A 213 -2.39 -11.92 -16.07
CA THR A 213 -2.18 -12.80 -17.23
C THR A 213 -2.35 -14.28 -16.86
N PRO A 214 -2.60 -15.17 -17.83
CA PRO A 214 -2.57 -16.62 -17.57
C PRO A 214 -1.25 -17.10 -17.00
N PHE A 215 -0.13 -16.50 -17.40
CA PHE A 215 1.20 -16.83 -16.87
C PHE A 215 1.33 -16.50 -15.38
N ASP A 216 0.80 -15.40 -14.91
CA ASP A 216 0.82 -15.01 -13.49
C ASP A 216 0.07 -16.02 -12.63
N ARG A 217 -1.02 -16.61 -13.18
CA ARG A 217 -1.84 -17.62 -12.49
C ARG A 217 -1.08 -18.91 -12.19
N ILE A 218 -0.03 -19.21 -12.94
CA ILE A 218 0.83 -20.36 -12.67
C ILE A 218 1.53 -20.19 -11.30
N GLY A 219 2.12 -19.02 -11.07
CA GLY A 219 2.74 -18.71 -9.77
C GLY A 219 1.73 -18.76 -8.62
N PHE A 220 0.51 -18.26 -8.85
CA PHE A 220 -0.57 -18.31 -7.85
C PHE A 220 -1.00 -19.74 -7.54
N PHE A 221 -1.05 -20.63 -8.55
CA PHE A 221 -1.30 -22.05 -8.36
C PHE A 221 -0.25 -22.70 -7.46
N TYR A 222 1.05 -22.49 -7.74
CA TYR A 222 2.12 -23.00 -6.89
C TYR A 222 2.00 -22.52 -5.46
N TYR A 223 1.70 -21.25 -5.24
CA TYR A 223 1.44 -20.74 -3.90
C TYR A 223 0.20 -21.38 -3.26
N SER A 224 -0.88 -21.57 -4.02
CA SER A 224 -2.12 -22.17 -3.50
C SER A 224 -1.93 -23.60 -3.01
N VAL A 225 -1.05 -24.36 -3.67
CA VAL A 225 -0.75 -25.77 -3.34
C VAL A 225 0.26 -25.86 -2.20
N PHE A 226 1.40 -25.18 -2.32
CA PHE A 226 2.54 -25.36 -1.44
C PHE A 226 2.69 -24.31 -0.34
N LYS A 227 1.80 -23.27 -0.34
CA LYS A 227 1.68 -22.26 0.73
C LYS A 227 3.02 -21.63 1.16
N ALA A 228 3.25 -21.62 2.48
CA ALA A 228 4.40 -20.96 3.08
C ALA A 228 5.75 -21.60 2.69
N GLY A 229 5.80 -22.92 2.44
CA GLY A 229 7.04 -23.59 2.05
C GLY A 229 7.54 -23.13 0.69
N PHE A 230 6.65 -23.09 -0.32
CA PHE A 230 6.96 -22.54 -1.63
C PHE A 230 7.40 -21.07 -1.52
N LEU A 231 6.59 -20.25 -0.84
CA LEU A 231 6.85 -18.82 -0.72
C LEU A 231 8.22 -18.55 -0.11
N ARG A 232 8.58 -19.24 0.96
CA ARG A 232 9.86 -19.05 1.65
C ARG A 232 11.03 -19.33 0.73
N ILE A 233 11.06 -20.53 0.11
CA ILE A 233 12.18 -20.95 -0.75
C ILE A 233 12.28 -20.04 -1.98
N TYR A 234 11.16 -19.75 -2.63
CA TYR A 234 11.12 -18.90 -3.83
C TYR A 234 11.56 -17.46 -3.52
N GLN A 235 11.05 -16.89 -2.43
CA GLN A 235 11.41 -15.54 -1.99
C GLN A 235 12.89 -15.44 -1.63
N ASP A 236 13.42 -16.40 -0.84
CA ASP A 236 14.83 -16.39 -0.43
C ASP A 236 15.77 -16.52 -1.63
N ALA A 237 15.42 -17.38 -2.59
CA ALA A 237 16.18 -17.53 -3.83
C ALA A 237 16.16 -16.22 -4.66
N TYR A 238 14.98 -15.61 -4.85
CA TYR A 238 14.88 -14.34 -5.55
C TYR A 238 15.70 -13.24 -4.87
N LEU A 239 15.50 -13.07 -3.56
CA LEU A 239 16.15 -12.01 -2.79
C LEU A 239 17.67 -12.16 -2.78
N SER A 240 18.19 -13.39 -2.73
CA SER A 240 19.63 -13.66 -2.81
C SER A 240 20.25 -13.18 -4.13
N ILE A 241 19.46 -13.21 -5.22
CA ILE A 241 19.91 -12.74 -6.54
C ILE A 241 19.73 -11.21 -6.63
N LYS A 242 18.55 -10.71 -6.27
CA LYS A 242 18.17 -9.31 -6.43
C LYS A 242 19.04 -8.36 -5.62
N THR A 243 19.44 -8.78 -4.42
CA THR A 243 20.22 -7.92 -3.51
C THR A 243 21.74 -8.01 -3.74
N ARG A 244 22.21 -8.71 -4.78
CA ARG A 244 23.62 -8.70 -5.17
C ARG A 244 24.00 -7.31 -5.67
N GLY A 245 25.03 -6.72 -5.06
CA GLY A 245 25.52 -5.40 -5.45
C GLY A 245 24.78 -4.21 -4.82
N MET A 246 23.74 -4.45 -4.03
CA MET A 246 23.20 -3.41 -3.17
C MET A 246 24.17 -3.09 -2.04
N ASP A 247 24.23 -1.83 -1.60
CA ASP A 247 24.93 -1.50 -0.36
C ASP A 247 24.27 -2.19 0.85
N THR A 248 24.97 -2.24 1.98
CA THR A 248 24.50 -3.06 3.11
C THR A 248 23.24 -2.50 3.74
N GLU A 249 23.11 -1.17 3.86
CA GLU A 249 21.93 -0.53 4.45
C GLU A 249 20.68 -0.78 3.58
N GLU A 250 20.81 -0.50 2.27
CA GLU A 250 19.77 -0.74 1.27
C GLU A 250 19.31 -2.21 1.25
N LYS A 251 20.27 -3.14 1.25
CA LYS A 251 20.00 -4.57 1.26
C LYS A 251 19.19 -5.00 2.47
N ILE A 252 19.58 -4.58 3.68
CA ILE A 252 18.87 -4.94 4.91
C ILE A 252 17.44 -4.38 4.87
N TYR A 253 17.29 -3.13 4.44
CA TYR A 253 15.97 -2.51 4.30
C TYR A 253 15.10 -3.26 3.29
N TYR A 254 15.63 -3.57 2.10
CA TYR A 254 14.92 -4.29 1.05
C TYR A 254 14.46 -5.67 1.53
N LEU A 255 15.32 -6.42 2.22
CA LEU A 255 14.97 -7.72 2.80
C LEU A 255 13.87 -7.58 3.85
N ALA A 256 14.01 -6.65 4.80
CA ALA A 256 13.06 -6.43 5.88
C ALA A 256 11.66 -6.12 5.35
N ARG A 257 11.56 -5.22 4.34
CA ARG A 257 10.27 -4.88 3.71
C ARG A 257 9.64 -6.07 2.99
N ASN A 258 10.43 -6.83 2.22
CA ASN A 258 9.91 -8.01 1.53
C ASN A 258 9.39 -9.07 2.51
N TYR A 259 10.06 -9.29 3.63
CA TYR A 259 9.58 -10.19 4.68
C TYR A 259 8.32 -9.67 5.36
N GLN A 260 8.25 -8.39 5.67
CA GLN A 260 7.07 -7.76 6.27
C GLN A 260 5.82 -7.92 5.40
N LEU A 261 5.93 -7.62 4.10
CA LEU A 261 4.80 -7.66 3.17
C LEU A 261 4.15 -9.04 3.06
N VAL A 262 4.92 -10.10 3.27
CA VAL A 262 4.39 -11.47 3.25
C VAL A 262 4.25 -12.10 4.64
N HIS A 263 4.25 -11.28 5.69
CA HIS A 263 4.10 -11.71 7.10
C HIS A 263 5.15 -12.76 7.54
N ARG A 264 6.38 -12.64 7.07
CA ARG A 264 7.55 -13.30 7.66
C ARG A 264 8.04 -12.41 8.81
N THR A 265 7.24 -12.36 9.86
CA THR A 265 7.29 -11.34 10.91
C THR A 265 8.62 -11.34 11.65
N ASP A 266 9.12 -12.51 12.06
CA ASP A 266 10.33 -12.59 12.89
C ASP A 266 11.58 -12.24 12.08
N GLU A 267 11.66 -12.68 10.82
CA GLU A 267 12.75 -12.32 9.91
C GLU A 267 12.73 -10.80 9.63
N SER A 268 11.54 -10.22 9.45
CA SER A 268 11.40 -8.78 9.23
C SER A 268 11.82 -7.96 10.46
N VAL A 269 11.32 -8.33 11.66
CA VAL A 269 11.69 -7.66 12.92
C VAL A 269 13.19 -7.72 13.16
N LYS A 270 13.80 -8.90 12.92
CA LYS A 270 15.26 -9.05 13.05
C LYS A 270 15.99 -8.10 12.12
N ALA A 271 15.63 -8.09 10.83
CA ALA A 271 16.30 -7.26 9.83
C ALA A 271 16.12 -5.75 10.14
N TYR A 272 14.95 -5.31 10.57
CA TYR A 272 14.74 -3.91 10.97
C TYR A 272 15.54 -3.52 12.21
N ASN A 273 15.61 -4.38 13.23
CA ASN A 273 16.44 -4.12 14.41
C ASN A 273 17.93 -4.07 14.05
N ASP A 274 18.40 -4.96 13.18
CA ASP A 274 19.78 -4.92 12.68
C ASP A 274 20.07 -3.60 11.93
N LEU A 275 19.12 -3.12 11.10
CA LEU A 275 19.29 -1.87 10.38
C LEU A 275 19.35 -0.67 11.34
N ILE A 276 18.46 -0.56 12.32
CA ILE A 276 18.45 0.53 13.30
C ILE A 276 19.74 0.52 14.12
N ARG A 277 20.23 -0.66 14.49
CA ARG A 277 21.47 -0.82 15.27
C ARG A 277 22.72 -0.45 14.47
N LEU A 278 22.80 -0.86 13.20
CA LEU A 278 23.98 -0.64 12.34
C LEU A 278 23.99 0.75 11.71
N TYR A 279 22.82 1.29 11.39
CA TYR A 279 22.66 2.56 10.66
C TYR A 279 21.63 3.48 11.35
N PRO A 280 21.85 3.91 12.62
CA PRO A 280 20.84 4.66 13.38
C PRO A 280 20.50 6.04 12.78
N GLN A 281 21.37 6.59 11.93
CA GLN A 281 21.20 7.84 11.21
C GLN A 281 21.21 7.64 9.68
N GLY A 282 21.06 6.38 9.23
CA GLY A 282 21.05 6.04 7.81
C GLY A 282 19.82 6.58 7.09
N GLN A 283 19.88 6.54 5.76
CA GLN A 283 18.79 7.08 4.93
C GLN A 283 17.48 6.33 5.08
N TYR A 284 17.52 5.06 5.53
CA TYR A 284 16.35 4.22 5.76
C TYR A 284 15.91 4.16 7.23
N ALA A 285 16.66 4.76 8.16
CA ALA A 285 16.42 4.60 9.61
C ALA A 285 15.02 5.02 10.03
N ASP A 286 14.55 6.21 9.63
CA ASP A 286 13.25 6.74 10.03
C ASP A 286 12.10 5.89 9.47
N LYS A 287 12.19 5.48 8.20
CA LYS A 287 11.22 4.56 7.57
C LYS A 287 11.19 3.21 8.27
N THR A 288 12.37 2.71 8.62
CA THR A 288 12.52 1.42 9.31
C THR A 288 11.79 1.42 10.66
N ILE A 289 11.96 2.47 11.46
CA ILE A 289 11.28 2.61 12.74
C ILE A 289 9.75 2.60 12.54
N LEU A 290 9.27 3.34 11.57
CA LEU A 290 7.83 3.41 11.29
C LEU A 290 7.26 2.04 10.84
N PHE A 291 7.94 1.34 9.94
CA PHE A 291 7.48 0.04 9.48
C PHE A 291 7.63 -1.07 10.51
N LEU A 292 8.64 -0.98 11.39
CA LEU A 292 8.77 -1.87 12.54
C LEU A 292 7.57 -1.70 13.50
N ALA A 293 7.17 -0.45 13.77
CA ALA A 293 5.98 -0.17 14.57
C ALA A 293 4.72 -0.76 13.94
N PHE A 294 4.57 -0.70 12.60
CA PHE A 294 3.43 -1.32 11.91
C PHE A 294 3.38 -2.84 12.10
N ILE A 295 4.54 -3.51 12.17
CA ILE A 295 4.57 -4.94 12.50
C ILE A 295 4.02 -5.18 13.92
N TYR A 296 4.47 -4.40 14.90
CA TYR A 296 3.97 -4.54 16.25
C TYR A 296 2.46 -4.27 16.34
N MET A 297 1.95 -3.26 15.64
CA MET A 297 0.52 -2.94 15.60
C MET A 297 -0.32 -4.03 14.93
N ASP A 298 0.05 -4.42 13.68
CA ASP A 298 -0.85 -5.18 12.80
C ASP A 298 -0.62 -6.69 12.85
N GLN A 299 0.63 -7.11 13.03
CA GLN A 299 0.99 -8.52 12.97
C GLN A 299 1.15 -9.16 14.35
N LYS A 300 1.55 -8.36 15.35
CA LYS A 300 1.75 -8.83 16.74
C LYS A 300 0.66 -8.35 17.71
N GLY A 301 -0.09 -7.29 17.38
CA GLY A 301 -1.08 -6.69 18.29
C GLY A 301 -0.45 -6.04 19.55
N ASP A 302 0.86 -5.79 19.54
CA ASP A 302 1.62 -5.21 20.63
C ASP A 302 1.70 -3.69 20.50
N TYR A 303 0.62 -3.02 20.87
CA TYR A 303 0.49 -1.57 20.77
C TYR A 303 1.45 -0.82 21.68
N LEU A 304 1.79 -1.36 22.85
CA LEU A 304 2.75 -0.73 23.76
C LEU A 304 4.16 -0.73 23.16
N LYS A 305 4.58 -1.84 22.58
CA LYS A 305 5.86 -1.92 21.88
C LYS A 305 5.90 -1.03 20.64
N ALA A 306 4.78 -0.90 19.94
CA ALA A 306 4.67 0.02 18.82
C ALA A 306 4.85 1.48 19.26
N ILE A 307 4.25 1.89 20.38
CA ILE A 307 4.44 3.23 20.97
C ILE A 307 5.92 3.46 21.30
N ASP A 308 6.56 2.53 22.02
CA ASP A 308 7.98 2.61 22.39
C ASP A 308 8.90 2.83 21.17
N VAL A 309 8.65 2.07 20.10
CA VAL A 309 9.40 2.21 18.84
C VAL A 309 9.15 3.56 18.20
N LEU A 310 7.88 4.01 18.11
CA LEU A 310 7.51 5.28 17.45
C LEU A 310 8.01 6.51 18.21
N GLN A 311 8.12 6.45 19.54
CA GLN A 311 8.66 7.55 20.34
C GLN A 311 10.08 7.94 19.92
N SER A 312 10.85 7.01 19.39
CA SER A 312 12.20 7.31 18.85
C SER A 312 12.19 8.22 17.61
N LEU A 313 11.04 8.41 16.95
CA LEU A 313 10.85 9.33 15.82
C LEU A 313 10.41 10.73 16.26
N VAL A 314 9.85 10.85 17.46
CA VAL A 314 9.41 12.15 18.00
C VAL A 314 10.66 13.00 18.24
N HIS A 315 10.65 14.24 17.77
CA HIS A 315 11.77 15.20 17.80
C HIS A 315 12.94 14.90 16.84
N ARG A 316 12.75 13.98 15.87
CA ARG A 316 13.73 13.86 14.79
C ARG A 316 13.60 14.99 13.76
N PRO A 317 14.68 15.39 13.09
CA PRO A 317 14.69 16.57 12.22
C PRO A 317 13.76 16.48 11.00
N LYS A 318 13.34 15.28 10.60
CA LYS A 318 12.42 15.09 9.47
C LYS A 318 10.97 15.14 9.93
N LEU A 319 10.40 16.31 9.93
CA LEU A 319 9.04 16.64 10.41
C LEU A 319 7.95 15.67 9.92
N ILE A 320 8.07 15.12 8.69
CA ILE A 320 7.07 14.21 8.15
C ILE A 320 6.97 12.91 8.97
N TYR A 321 8.12 12.33 9.35
CA TYR A 321 8.12 11.09 10.14
C TYR A 321 7.64 11.32 11.56
N GLU A 322 7.97 12.47 12.16
CA GLU A 322 7.44 12.88 13.46
C GLU A 322 5.91 12.94 13.44
N LYS A 323 5.32 13.61 12.45
CA LYS A 323 3.87 13.69 12.30
C LYS A 323 3.20 12.33 12.17
N TYR A 324 3.78 11.43 11.37
CA TYR A 324 3.27 10.06 11.26
C TYR A 324 3.44 9.29 12.56
N ALA A 325 4.59 9.44 13.25
CA ALA A 325 4.81 8.79 14.54
C ALA A 325 3.77 9.21 15.57
N LEU A 326 3.57 10.51 15.75
CA LEU A 326 2.53 11.04 16.65
C LEU A 326 1.13 10.53 16.28
N TYR A 327 0.79 10.51 15.00
CA TYR A 327 -0.48 9.97 14.54
C TYR A 327 -0.65 8.50 14.90
N TYR A 328 0.35 7.65 14.63
CA TYR A 328 0.24 6.22 14.90
C TYR A 328 0.37 5.88 16.40
N ILE A 329 1.06 6.70 17.20
CA ILE A 329 0.98 6.62 18.68
C ILE A 329 -0.46 6.87 19.12
N GLY A 330 -1.13 7.89 18.58
CA GLY A 330 -2.55 8.13 18.85
C GLY A 330 -3.43 6.93 18.46
N LYS A 331 -3.16 6.28 17.30
CA LYS A 331 -3.86 5.06 16.90
C LYS A 331 -3.62 3.88 17.86
N CYS A 332 -2.42 3.74 18.39
CA CYS A 332 -2.11 2.72 19.39
C CYS A 332 -2.89 2.98 20.70
N TYR A 333 -2.91 4.21 21.19
CA TYR A 333 -3.70 4.57 22.39
C TYR A 333 -5.21 4.36 22.16
N GLN A 334 -5.72 4.67 20.98
CA GLN A 334 -7.11 4.39 20.61
C GLN A 334 -7.40 2.87 20.67
N ALA A 335 -6.51 2.03 20.15
CA ALA A 335 -6.66 0.58 20.21
C ALA A 335 -6.58 0.02 21.64
N LEU A 336 -5.88 0.72 22.53
CA LEU A 336 -5.81 0.42 23.97
C LEU A 336 -6.99 1.02 24.77
N ASN A 337 -8.00 1.61 24.11
CA ASN A 337 -9.12 2.32 24.72
C ASN A 337 -8.72 3.54 25.58
N ARG A 338 -7.53 4.08 25.37
CA ARG A 338 -6.99 5.28 26.05
C ARG A 338 -7.28 6.52 25.19
N ASN A 339 -8.56 6.90 25.13
CA ASN A 339 -9.07 7.90 24.18
C ASN A 339 -8.56 9.32 24.45
N GLN A 340 -8.26 9.67 25.70
CA GLN A 340 -7.74 10.99 26.04
C GLN A 340 -6.32 11.18 25.47
N GLU A 341 -5.43 10.22 25.72
CA GLU A 341 -4.07 10.25 25.19
C GLU A 341 -4.07 10.15 23.66
N ALA A 342 -4.95 9.33 23.09
CA ALA A 342 -5.11 9.24 21.65
C ALA A 342 -5.41 10.61 21.03
N LYS A 343 -6.35 11.38 21.66
CA LYS A 343 -6.70 12.71 21.19
C LYS A 343 -5.51 13.67 21.24
N GLU A 344 -4.76 13.67 22.35
CA GLU A 344 -3.59 14.54 22.52
C GLU A 344 -2.54 14.31 21.41
N TYR A 345 -2.23 13.05 21.11
CA TYR A 345 -1.30 12.69 20.04
C TYR A 345 -1.83 13.01 18.66
N PHE A 346 -3.13 12.84 18.40
CA PHE A 346 -3.75 13.24 17.14
C PHE A 346 -3.68 14.77 16.92
N ASP A 347 -3.92 15.55 17.98
CA ASP A 347 -3.85 17.00 17.91
C ASP A 347 -2.40 17.47 17.65
N GLN A 348 -1.42 16.88 18.34
CA GLN A 348 0.00 17.17 18.11
C GLN A 348 0.48 16.78 16.72
N SER A 349 -0.01 15.70 16.15
CA SER A 349 0.42 15.23 14.82
C SER A 349 0.08 16.24 13.71
N GLY A 350 -0.95 17.06 13.90
CA GLY A 350 -1.52 17.92 12.87
C GLY A 350 -2.05 17.14 11.66
N LEU A 351 -2.04 15.80 11.70
CA LEU A 351 -2.68 14.95 10.71
C LEU A 351 -4.15 14.84 11.09
N PHE A 352 -5.01 15.43 10.28
CA PHE A 352 -6.46 15.40 10.50
C PHE A 352 -6.98 13.98 10.32
N VAL A 353 -7.18 13.33 11.46
CA VAL A 353 -7.73 11.98 11.51
C VAL A 353 -9.23 12.05 11.34
N LYS A 354 -9.73 11.36 10.35
CA LYS A 354 -11.09 10.89 10.36
C LYS A 354 -11.19 9.81 11.43
N LEU A 355 -11.76 10.15 12.59
CA LEU A 355 -12.31 9.14 13.47
C LEU A 355 -13.57 8.61 12.79
N ASP A 356 -13.39 7.68 11.85
CA ASP A 356 -14.49 6.89 11.30
C ASP A 356 -14.69 5.73 12.26
N PRO A 357 -15.82 5.68 12.99
CA PRO A 357 -16.11 4.56 13.89
C PRO A 357 -16.09 3.21 13.17
N SER A 358 -16.31 3.18 11.85
CA SER A 358 -16.24 1.97 11.04
C SER A 358 -14.82 1.51 10.74
N LEU A 359 -13.79 2.32 11.03
CA LEU A 359 -12.37 1.98 10.89
C LEU A 359 -11.70 1.62 12.23
N ALA A 360 -12.47 1.64 13.32
CA ALA A 360 -11.99 1.34 14.68
C ALA A 360 -12.13 -0.14 15.08
N ASN A 361 -12.62 -1.01 14.14
CA ASN A 361 -12.75 -2.45 14.38
C ASN A 361 -11.83 -3.26 13.45
#